data_1060345eb7980f407c97684948a9188d
#
_entry.id   1060345eb7980f407c97684948a9188d
#
_cell.length_a   1.000
_cell.length_b   1.000
_cell.length_c   1.000
_cell.angle_alpha   90.00
_cell.angle_beta   90.00
_cell.angle_gamma   90.00
#
_symmetry.space_group_name_H-M   'P 1'
#
loop_
_entity.id
_entity.type
_entity.pdbx_description
1 polymer ?
#
loop_
_entity_poly.entity_id
_entity_poly.type
_entity_poly.pdbx_seq_one_letter_code
_entity_poly.pdbx_strand_id
1 'polypeptide(L)'
;DIGGESTRPGALTISVAEEIKRIEPVITKISSQSNIPISVDTRKCKVAAAAYTAGASMVNDVSGFTFDPELLPYCSEKKLPVCVMHSKGLPENMQNNPRYENILIEVYDFLETQINTLVQAGIARDRIIADIGVGFGKNLKHNLTLIKNISFFHGLGVPLLLGVSRKSIINKIANVENPKDRIHGSISVSYTHLTLPTTLFV
;
A
#
# COMPACT_ATOMS: atom_id res chain seq x y z
N ASP A 1 -1.78 -4.39 9.50
CA ASP A 1 -1.12 -4.81 8.26
C ASP A 1 0.12 -5.65 8.60
N ILE A 2 0.22 -6.88 8.05
CA ILE A 2 1.27 -7.84 8.38
C ILE A 2 1.97 -8.27 7.10
N GLY A 3 3.29 -8.03 7.03
CA GLY A 3 4.12 -8.39 5.88
C GLY A 3 5.35 -9.19 6.29
N GLY A 4 5.71 -10.20 5.51
CA GLY A 4 6.89 -11.05 5.72
C GLY A 4 8.09 -10.64 4.87
N GLU A 5 7.86 -10.02 3.72
CA GLU A 5 8.86 -9.50 2.80
C GLU A 5 9.05 -7.99 3.01
N SER A 6 10.29 -7.54 3.06
CA SER A 6 10.56 -6.09 3.17
C SER A 6 10.34 -5.39 1.83
N THR A 7 9.58 -4.32 1.83
CA THR A 7 9.35 -3.46 0.65
C THR A 7 10.22 -2.19 0.66
N ARG A 8 11.20 -2.10 1.58
CA ARG A 8 12.12 -0.96 1.66
C ARG A 8 13.05 -0.92 0.44
N PRO A 9 13.55 0.26 0.04
CA PRO A 9 14.54 0.37 -1.01
C PRO A 9 15.75 -0.55 -0.75
N GLY A 10 16.16 -1.32 -1.77
CA GLY A 10 17.27 -2.27 -1.69
C GLY A 10 16.92 -3.61 -1.03
N ALA A 11 15.69 -3.86 -0.65
CA ALA A 11 15.28 -5.14 -0.08
C ALA A 11 15.29 -6.25 -1.15
N LEU A 12 15.84 -7.41 -0.78
CA LEU A 12 15.83 -8.59 -1.63
C LEU A 12 14.51 -9.37 -1.49
N THR A 13 14.06 -9.91 -2.60
CA THR A 13 12.91 -10.82 -2.62
C THR A 13 13.24 -12.11 -1.86
N ILE A 14 12.30 -12.57 -1.03
CA ILE A 14 12.41 -13.83 -0.31
C ILE A 14 11.52 -14.92 -0.93
N SER A 15 11.76 -16.18 -0.58
CA SER A 15 10.93 -17.28 -1.04
C SER A 15 9.53 -17.24 -0.42
N VAL A 16 8.54 -17.81 -1.12
CA VAL A 16 7.16 -17.96 -0.60
C VAL A 16 7.15 -18.67 0.75
N ALA A 17 7.93 -19.74 0.89
CA ALA A 17 7.99 -20.52 2.14
C ALA A 17 8.52 -19.69 3.32
N GLU A 18 9.56 -18.87 3.08
CA GLU A 18 10.11 -18.01 4.12
C GLU A 18 9.12 -16.88 4.51
N GLU A 19 8.41 -16.32 3.54
CA GLU A 19 7.41 -15.29 3.79
C GLU A 19 6.24 -15.84 4.60
N ILE A 20 5.69 -17.00 4.24
CA ILE A 20 4.63 -17.69 4.99
C ILE A 20 5.09 -17.97 6.42
N LYS A 21 6.28 -18.54 6.59
CA LYS A 21 6.85 -18.85 7.92
C LYS A 21 6.89 -17.62 8.85
N ARG A 22 7.09 -16.43 8.30
CA ARG A 22 7.13 -15.18 9.09
C ARG A 22 5.74 -14.67 9.48
N ILE A 23 4.77 -14.75 8.57
CA ILE A 23 3.45 -14.13 8.78
C ILE A 23 2.43 -15.04 9.45
N GLU A 24 2.41 -16.32 9.09
CA GLU A 24 1.38 -17.27 9.53
C GLU A 24 1.23 -17.36 11.06
N PRO A 25 2.32 -17.53 11.85
CA PRO A 25 2.20 -17.60 13.31
C PRO A 25 1.66 -16.31 13.93
N VAL A 26 2.00 -15.15 13.35
CA VAL A 26 1.58 -13.84 13.83
C VAL A 26 0.08 -13.65 13.56
N ILE A 27 -0.36 -13.94 12.33
CA ILE A 27 -1.77 -13.82 11.93
C ILE A 27 -2.63 -14.76 12.75
N THR A 28 -2.25 -16.03 12.87
CA THR A 28 -2.97 -17.03 13.68
C THR A 28 -3.11 -16.60 15.12
N LYS A 29 -2.04 -16.08 15.73
CA LYS A 29 -2.09 -15.63 17.12
C LYS A 29 -3.03 -14.44 17.30
N ILE A 30 -3.01 -13.45 16.40
CA ILE A 30 -3.87 -12.28 16.51
C ILE A 30 -5.33 -12.68 16.26
N SER A 31 -5.62 -13.45 15.23
CA SER A 31 -6.98 -13.88 14.87
C SER A 31 -7.64 -14.75 15.94
N SER A 32 -6.84 -15.53 16.69
CA SER A 32 -7.35 -16.34 17.83
C SER A 32 -7.68 -15.52 19.07
N GLN A 33 -7.14 -14.29 19.19
CA GLN A 33 -7.28 -13.46 20.39
C GLN A 33 -8.11 -12.19 20.16
N SER A 34 -8.44 -11.86 18.90
CA SER A 34 -9.09 -10.61 18.56
C SER A 34 -9.90 -10.74 17.27
N ASN A 35 -10.99 -10.00 17.17
CA ASN A 35 -11.79 -9.85 15.95
C ASN A 35 -11.33 -8.65 15.08
N ILE A 36 -10.15 -8.08 15.34
CA ILE A 36 -9.62 -6.97 14.54
C ILE A 36 -9.33 -7.47 13.13
N PRO A 37 -9.82 -6.78 12.06
CA PRO A 37 -9.47 -7.12 10.69
C PRO A 37 -7.96 -7.07 10.48
N ILE A 38 -7.42 -8.08 9.79
CA ILE A 38 -6.00 -8.22 9.51
C ILE A 38 -5.80 -8.11 8.00
N SER A 39 -4.97 -7.16 7.54
CA SER A 39 -4.47 -7.14 6.18
C SER A 39 -3.11 -7.85 6.09
N VAL A 40 -2.88 -8.57 4.99
CA VAL A 40 -1.57 -9.12 4.64
C VAL A 40 -0.92 -8.28 3.55
N ASP A 41 0.30 -7.78 3.82
CA ASP A 41 1.14 -7.09 2.84
C ASP A 41 1.95 -8.13 2.06
N THR A 42 1.48 -8.46 0.87
CA THR A 42 2.14 -9.39 -0.03
C THR A 42 1.71 -9.19 -1.47
N ARG A 43 2.61 -9.49 -2.40
CA ARG A 43 2.36 -9.50 -3.85
C ARG A 43 2.30 -10.94 -4.42
N LYS A 44 2.27 -11.97 -3.54
CA LYS A 44 2.32 -13.38 -3.92
C LYS A 44 1.03 -14.11 -3.53
N CYS A 45 0.35 -14.74 -4.49
CA CYS A 45 -0.92 -15.44 -4.29
C CYS A 45 -0.83 -16.52 -3.21
N LYS A 46 0.21 -17.36 -3.24
CA LYS A 46 0.38 -18.45 -2.25
C LYS A 46 0.55 -17.92 -0.82
N VAL A 47 1.18 -16.76 -0.66
CA VAL A 47 1.33 -16.10 0.65
C VAL A 47 -0.01 -15.54 1.11
N ALA A 48 -0.76 -14.88 0.22
CA ALA A 48 -2.11 -14.38 0.51
C ALA A 48 -3.06 -15.52 0.90
N ALA A 49 -2.98 -16.68 0.24
CA ALA A 49 -3.78 -17.86 0.55
C ALA A 49 -3.47 -18.43 1.94
N ALA A 50 -2.19 -18.54 2.31
CA ALA A 50 -1.78 -18.98 3.64
C ALA A 50 -2.23 -17.98 4.72
N ALA A 51 -2.06 -16.68 4.47
CA ALA A 51 -2.52 -15.62 5.37
C ALA A 51 -4.03 -15.64 5.57
N TYR A 52 -4.82 -15.81 4.51
CA TYR A 52 -6.28 -15.95 4.58
C TYR A 52 -6.68 -17.16 5.44
N THR A 53 -6.06 -18.31 5.25
CA THR A 53 -6.30 -19.51 6.05
C THR A 53 -5.96 -19.29 7.53
N ALA A 54 -4.94 -18.49 7.82
CA ALA A 54 -4.54 -18.12 9.18
C ALA A 54 -5.46 -17.05 9.83
N GLY A 55 -6.35 -16.40 9.06
CA GLY A 55 -7.33 -15.44 9.57
C GLY A 55 -7.15 -14.00 9.06
N ALA A 56 -6.29 -13.75 8.06
CA ALA A 56 -6.28 -12.46 7.38
C ALA A 56 -7.57 -12.27 6.56
N SER A 57 -8.06 -11.05 6.48
CA SER A 57 -9.33 -10.69 5.86
C SER A 57 -9.20 -9.68 4.71
N MET A 58 -7.98 -9.22 4.39
CA MET A 58 -7.70 -8.25 3.36
C MET A 58 -6.30 -8.47 2.78
N VAL A 59 -6.09 -8.17 1.50
CA VAL A 59 -4.79 -8.19 0.83
C VAL A 59 -4.35 -6.76 0.51
N ASN A 60 -3.13 -6.41 0.90
CA ASN A 60 -2.46 -5.17 0.53
C ASN A 60 -1.31 -5.52 -0.43
N ASP A 61 -1.44 -5.15 -1.70
CA ASP A 61 -0.42 -5.43 -2.71
C ASP A 61 0.28 -4.16 -3.19
N VAL A 62 1.52 -4.01 -2.73
CA VAL A 62 2.39 -2.87 -3.09
C VAL A 62 2.83 -2.88 -4.56
N SER A 63 2.61 -3.96 -5.29
CA SER A 63 2.87 -4.04 -6.74
C SER A 63 1.69 -3.57 -7.60
N GLY A 64 0.54 -3.29 -6.99
CA GLY A 64 -0.67 -2.93 -7.70
C GLY A 64 -1.25 -4.08 -8.52
N PHE A 65 -1.14 -5.31 -8.07
CA PHE A 65 -1.60 -6.54 -8.75
C PHE A 65 -0.91 -6.80 -10.10
N THR A 66 0.36 -6.36 -10.23
CA THR A 66 1.14 -6.56 -11.46
C THR A 66 2.23 -7.62 -11.33
N PHE A 67 2.49 -8.12 -10.12
CA PHE A 67 3.60 -9.06 -9.87
C PHE A 67 3.21 -10.52 -10.04
N ASP A 68 2.12 -10.96 -9.42
CA ASP A 68 1.65 -12.36 -9.47
C ASP A 68 0.27 -12.42 -10.14
N PRO A 69 0.17 -12.98 -11.36
CA PRO A 69 -1.09 -13.03 -12.10
C PRO A 69 -2.17 -13.88 -11.42
N GLU A 70 -1.81 -14.76 -10.47
CA GLU A 70 -2.76 -15.60 -9.75
C GLU A 70 -3.43 -14.86 -8.57
N LEU A 71 -2.83 -13.74 -8.10
CA LEU A 71 -3.29 -13.03 -6.91
C LEU A 71 -4.68 -12.40 -7.10
N LEU A 72 -4.90 -11.74 -8.25
CA LEU A 72 -6.17 -11.08 -8.54
C LEU A 72 -7.34 -12.08 -8.65
N PRO A 73 -7.27 -13.17 -9.44
CA PRO A 73 -8.29 -14.21 -9.48
C PRO A 73 -8.61 -14.80 -8.09
N TYR A 74 -7.57 -15.04 -7.28
CA TYR A 74 -7.71 -15.54 -5.92
C TYR A 74 -8.51 -14.56 -5.03
N CYS A 75 -8.14 -13.28 -5.03
CA CYS A 75 -8.84 -12.26 -4.23
C CYS A 75 -10.30 -12.12 -4.68
N SER A 76 -10.58 -12.19 -5.97
CA SER A 76 -11.92 -12.14 -6.52
C SER A 76 -12.76 -13.35 -6.09
N GLU A 77 -12.24 -14.58 -6.23
CA GLU A 77 -12.92 -15.81 -5.80
C GLU A 77 -13.29 -15.76 -4.30
N LYS A 78 -12.35 -15.33 -3.46
CA LYS A 78 -12.54 -15.22 -2.01
C LYS A 78 -13.30 -13.96 -1.60
N LYS A 79 -13.64 -13.07 -2.54
CA LYS A 79 -14.31 -11.78 -2.29
C LYS A 79 -13.56 -10.92 -1.26
N LEU A 80 -12.24 -10.94 -1.29
CA LEU A 80 -11.41 -10.21 -0.32
C LEU A 80 -11.40 -8.71 -0.63
N PRO A 81 -11.49 -7.83 0.37
CA PRO A 81 -11.07 -6.45 0.24
C PRO A 81 -9.59 -6.38 -0.15
N VAL A 82 -9.24 -5.39 -0.96
CA VAL A 82 -7.88 -5.23 -1.47
C VAL A 82 -7.40 -3.79 -1.38
N CYS A 83 -6.11 -3.61 -1.12
CA CYS A 83 -5.44 -2.33 -1.31
C CYS A 83 -4.53 -2.43 -2.52
N VAL A 84 -4.74 -1.54 -3.48
CA VAL A 84 -3.93 -1.42 -4.70
C VAL A 84 -3.04 -0.19 -4.61
N MET A 85 -1.73 -0.37 -4.75
CA MET A 85 -0.77 0.72 -4.62
C MET A 85 -0.04 1.01 -5.93
N HIS A 86 0.22 2.30 -6.19
CA HIS A 86 1.11 2.70 -7.26
C HIS A 86 2.58 2.60 -6.83
N SER A 87 3.36 1.79 -7.54
CA SER A 87 4.82 1.78 -7.46
C SER A 87 5.45 1.84 -8.86
N LYS A 88 6.67 2.38 -8.96
CA LYS A 88 7.44 2.39 -10.23
C LYS A 88 8.77 1.70 -9.99
N GLY A 89 8.94 0.53 -10.60
CA GLY A 89 10.09 -0.36 -10.38
C GLY A 89 9.93 -1.30 -9.18
N LEU A 90 10.87 -2.21 -9.05
CA LEU A 90 10.95 -3.15 -7.93
C LEU A 90 11.63 -2.49 -6.71
N PRO A 91 11.41 -2.98 -5.47
CA PRO A 91 12.09 -2.45 -4.28
C PRO A 91 13.61 -2.33 -4.43
N GLU A 92 14.22 -3.25 -5.16
CA GLU A 92 15.68 -3.28 -5.39
C GLU A 92 16.20 -2.05 -6.16
N ASN A 93 15.40 -1.50 -7.09
CA ASN A 93 15.84 -0.45 -8.01
C ASN A 93 14.88 0.76 -8.12
N MET A 94 13.76 0.76 -7.44
CA MET A 94 12.71 1.78 -7.58
C MET A 94 13.17 3.22 -7.29
N GLN A 95 14.27 3.41 -6.57
CA GLN A 95 14.82 4.74 -6.26
C GLN A 95 15.90 5.20 -7.25
N ASN A 96 16.23 4.38 -8.27
CA ASN A 96 17.22 4.72 -9.26
C ASN A 96 16.65 5.73 -10.27
N ASN A 97 16.74 7.03 -9.93
CA ASN A 97 16.33 8.15 -10.78
C ASN A 97 14.88 8.05 -11.31
N PRO A 98 13.86 7.93 -10.45
CA PRO A 98 12.48 7.86 -10.91
C PRO A 98 12.09 9.14 -11.65
N ARG A 99 11.51 8.99 -12.86
CA ARG A 99 11.09 10.10 -13.73
C ARG A 99 9.61 10.01 -14.01
N TYR A 100 8.95 11.16 -13.99
CA TYR A 100 7.56 11.37 -14.36
C TYR A 100 7.45 12.64 -15.20
N GLU A 101 6.62 12.65 -16.22
CA GLU A 101 6.25 13.87 -16.92
C GLU A 101 5.27 14.66 -16.06
N ASN A 102 4.21 14.00 -15.60
CA ASN A 102 3.27 14.53 -14.63
C ASN A 102 2.92 13.46 -13.59
N ILE A 103 3.49 13.59 -12.39
CA ILE A 103 3.32 12.60 -11.33
C ILE A 103 1.86 12.42 -10.88
N LEU A 104 1.04 13.47 -10.90
CA LEU A 104 -0.37 13.38 -10.49
C LEU A 104 -1.17 12.55 -11.50
N ILE A 105 -1.01 12.86 -12.77
CA ILE A 105 -1.75 12.18 -13.84
C ILE A 105 -1.28 10.73 -13.96
N GLU A 106 0.03 10.48 -14.01
CA GLU A 106 0.57 9.11 -14.17
C GLU A 106 0.14 8.19 -13.02
N VAL A 107 0.13 8.70 -11.78
CA VAL A 107 -0.31 7.91 -10.60
C VAL A 107 -1.83 7.71 -10.64
N TYR A 108 -2.60 8.72 -11.03
CA TYR A 108 -4.04 8.63 -11.14
C TYR A 108 -4.45 7.60 -12.21
N ASP A 109 -3.92 7.73 -13.43
CA ASP A 109 -4.23 6.85 -14.56
C ASP A 109 -3.87 5.39 -14.26
N PHE A 110 -2.72 5.17 -13.59
CA PHE A 110 -2.35 3.83 -13.14
C PHE A 110 -3.38 3.26 -12.16
N LEU A 111 -3.72 4.02 -11.11
CA LEU A 111 -4.68 3.55 -10.11
C LEU A 111 -6.07 3.35 -10.70
N GLU A 112 -6.53 4.24 -11.55
CA GLU A 112 -7.82 4.11 -12.25
C GLU A 112 -7.85 2.83 -13.12
N THR A 113 -6.79 2.58 -13.88
CA THR A 113 -6.64 1.37 -14.70
C THR A 113 -6.69 0.12 -13.84
N GLN A 114 -5.95 0.10 -12.73
CA GLN A 114 -5.93 -1.06 -11.84
C GLN A 114 -7.26 -1.26 -11.12
N ILE A 115 -7.90 -0.18 -10.64
CA ILE A 115 -9.25 -0.26 -10.05
C ILE A 115 -10.25 -0.85 -11.04
N ASN A 116 -10.24 -0.40 -12.29
CA ASN A 116 -11.11 -0.94 -13.32
C ASN A 116 -10.82 -2.42 -13.62
N THR A 117 -9.55 -2.82 -13.64
CA THR A 117 -9.14 -4.23 -13.79
C THR A 117 -9.67 -5.09 -12.63
N LEU A 118 -9.53 -4.61 -11.39
CA LEU A 118 -10.05 -5.29 -10.20
C LEU A 118 -11.57 -5.45 -10.25
N VAL A 119 -12.30 -4.40 -10.65
CA VAL A 119 -13.76 -4.43 -10.80
C VAL A 119 -14.19 -5.41 -11.89
N GLN A 120 -13.53 -5.39 -13.06
CA GLN A 120 -13.81 -6.32 -14.16
C GLN A 120 -13.56 -7.78 -13.76
N ALA A 121 -12.59 -8.03 -12.89
CA ALA A 121 -12.33 -9.35 -12.33
C ALA A 121 -13.35 -9.78 -11.26
N GLY A 122 -14.30 -8.91 -10.87
CA GLY A 122 -15.39 -9.24 -9.94
C GLY A 122 -15.19 -8.78 -8.50
N ILE A 123 -14.15 -7.98 -8.22
CA ILE A 123 -14.00 -7.34 -6.89
C ILE A 123 -14.94 -6.13 -6.84
N ALA A 124 -15.85 -6.10 -5.85
CA ALA A 124 -16.75 -4.98 -5.67
C ALA A 124 -15.98 -3.68 -5.35
N ARG A 125 -16.38 -2.56 -5.96
CA ARG A 125 -15.67 -1.28 -5.87
C ARG A 125 -15.54 -0.77 -4.43
N ASP A 126 -16.51 -1.04 -3.58
CA ASP A 126 -16.51 -0.72 -2.15
C ASP A 126 -15.53 -1.55 -1.31
N ARG A 127 -14.91 -2.56 -1.92
CA ARG A 127 -13.86 -3.40 -1.31
C ARG A 127 -12.46 -3.06 -1.82
N ILE A 128 -12.31 -1.99 -2.59
CA ILE A 128 -11.03 -1.55 -3.13
C ILE A 128 -10.59 -0.30 -2.37
N ILE A 129 -9.33 -0.29 -1.93
CA ILE A 129 -8.64 0.87 -1.34
C ILE A 129 -7.49 1.21 -2.28
N ALA A 130 -7.26 2.49 -2.56
CA ALA A 130 -6.15 2.94 -3.38
C ALA A 130 -5.06 3.59 -2.52
N ASP A 131 -3.78 3.24 -2.76
CA ASP A 131 -2.62 3.90 -2.15
C ASP A 131 -1.78 4.59 -3.24
N ILE A 132 -1.53 5.88 -3.09
CA ILE A 132 -0.71 6.67 -4.01
C ILE A 132 0.78 6.31 -3.97
N GLY A 133 1.19 5.43 -3.06
CA GLY A 133 2.53 4.85 -2.98
C GLY A 133 3.63 5.84 -2.63
N VAL A 134 3.44 6.63 -1.56
CA VAL A 134 4.48 7.55 -1.06
C VAL A 134 5.77 6.78 -0.76
N GLY A 135 6.88 7.21 -1.39
CA GLY A 135 8.20 6.58 -1.21
C GLY A 135 8.51 5.40 -2.14
N PHE A 136 7.58 4.98 -2.99
CA PHE A 136 7.77 3.88 -3.94
C PHE A 136 8.02 4.40 -5.36
N GLY A 137 9.28 4.35 -5.80
CA GLY A 137 9.69 4.87 -7.11
C GLY A 137 9.47 6.38 -7.26
N LYS A 138 9.70 7.16 -6.21
CA LYS A 138 9.40 8.60 -6.17
C LYS A 138 10.48 9.36 -5.40
N ASN A 139 10.97 10.48 -5.96
CA ASN A 139 11.86 11.39 -5.27
C ASN A 139 11.11 12.31 -4.28
N LEU A 140 11.81 13.19 -3.56
CA LEU A 140 11.22 14.10 -2.58
C LEU A 140 10.14 14.99 -3.20
N LYS A 141 10.43 15.63 -4.35
CA LYS A 141 9.50 16.52 -5.04
C LYS A 141 8.23 15.78 -5.47
N HIS A 142 8.37 14.58 -6.02
CA HIS A 142 7.24 13.72 -6.40
C HIS A 142 6.33 13.42 -5.20
N ASN A 143 6.91 13.01 -4.08
CA ASN A 143 6.15 12.68 -2.88
C ASN A 143 5.42 13.90 -2.30
N LEU A 144 6.08 15.07 -2.24
CA LEU A 144 5.46 16.31 -1.76
C LEU A 144 4.31 16.75 -2.66
N THR A 145 4.49 16.63 -3.99
CA THR A 145 3.42 16.96 -4.95
C THR A 145 2.20 16.08 -4.75
N LEU A 146 2.39 14.75 -4.57
CA LEU A 146 1.29 13.81 -4.32
C LEU A 146 0.56 14.11 -3.01
N ILE A 147 1.30 14.30 -1.92
CA ILE A 147 0.71 14.57 -0.60
C ILE A 147 -0.05 15.90 -0.62
N LYS A 148 0.53 16.96 -1.19
CA LYS A 148 -0.13 18.28 -1.29
C LYS A 148 -1.44 18.23 -2.08
N ASN A 149 -1.54 17.35 -3.06
CA ASN A 149 -2.70 17.24 -3.94
C ASN A 149 -3.48 15.93 -3.72
N ILE A 150 -3.48 15.39 -2.49
CA ILE A 150 -4.13 14.10 -2.21
C ILE A 150 -5.62 14.12 -2.53
N SER A 151 -6.30 15.26 -2.38
CA SER A 151 -7.71 15.42 -2.73
C SER A 151 -8.03 15.15 -4.20
N PHE A 152 -7.05 15.30 -5.11
CA PHE A 152 -7.19 14.95 -6.52
C PHE A 152 -7.54 13.46 -6.71
N PHE A 153 -6.99 12.59 -5.86
CA PHE A 153 -7.21 11.15 -5.94
C PHE A 153 -8.57 10.69 -5.41
N HIS A 154 -9.34 11.56 -4.74
CA HIS A 154 -10.74 11.24 -4.39
C HIS A 154 -11.61 11.02 -5.63
N GLY A 155 -11.21 11.58 -6.80
CA GLY A 155 -11.85 11.31 -8.08
C GLY A 155 -11.84 9.84 -8.49
N LEU A 156 -10.96 9.00 -7.93
CA LEU A 156 -10.95 7.54 -8.14
C LEU A 156 -12.21 6.86 -7.60
N GLY A 157 -12.97 7.51 -6.69
CA GLY A 157 -14.23 6.99 -6.14
C GLY A 157 -14.06 5.73 -5.27
N VAL A 158 -12.90 5.57 -4.64
CA VAL A 158 -12.58 4.55 -3.64
C VAL A 158 -11.86 5.18 -2.46
N PRO A 159 -11.87 4.58 -1.25
CA PRO A 159 -11.07 5.04 -0.12
C PRO A 159 -9.58 5.13 -0.45
N LEU A 160 -8.91 6.14 0.12
CA LEU A 160 -7.47 6.31 -0.03
C LEU A 160 -6.73 5.85 1.22
N LEU A 161 -5.64 5.10 1.02
CA LEU A 161 -4.64 4.80 2.03
C LEU A 161 -3.44 5.73 1.85
N LEU A 162 -2.98 6.35 2.92
CA LEU A 162 -1.80 7.20 2.93
C LEU A 162 -0.72 6.63 3.86
N GLY A 163 0.20 5.88 3.28
CA GLY A 163 1.32 5.27 3.99
C GLY A 163 2.48 6.25 4.17
N VAL A 164 2.57 6.96 5.30
CA VAL A 164 3.64 7.95 5.57
C VAL A 164 4.51 7.61 6.77
N SER A 165 4.18 6.56 7.52
CA SER A 165 4.83 6.24 8.78
C SER A 165 6.34 6.09 8.64
N ARG A 166 7.08 6.97 9.33
CA ARG A 166 8.54 6.96 9.46
C ARG A 166 9.33 6.93 8.14
N LYS A 167 8.67 7.26 7.01
CA LYS A 167 9.31 7.25 5.69
C LYS A 167 10.43 8.30 5.56
N SER A 168 11.36 8.07 4.65
CA SER A 168 12.53 8.93 4.41
C SER A 168 12.17 10.36 3.97
N ILE A 169 10.96 10.59 3.47
CA ILE A 169 10.45 11.92 3.18
C ILE A 169 10.46 12.82 4.44
N ILE A 170 10.11 12.27 5.61
CA ILE A 170 10.11 13.00 6.88
C ILE A 170 11.55 13.37 7.26
N ASN A 171 12.52 12.44 7.09
CA ASN A 171 13.92 12.77 7.30
C ASN A 171 14.37 13.95 6.42
N LYS A 172 14.06 13.90 5.13
CA LYS A 172 14.49 14.93 4.18
C LYS A 172 13.89 16.31 4.45
N ILE A 173 12.77 16.39 5.16
CA ILE A 173 12.10 17.67 5.50
C ILE A 173 12.54 18.15 6.89
N ALA A 174 12.57 17.27 7.87
CA ALA A 174 12.75 17.60 9.29
C ALA A 174 14.19 17.34 9.80
N ASN A 175 15.11 16.88 8.94
CA ASN A 175 16.47 16.47 9.29
C ASN A 175 16.54 15.45 10.45
N VAL A 176 15.64 14.47 10.44
CA VAL A 176 15.55 13.43 11.47
C VAL A 176 16.00 12.10 10.89
N GLU A 177 17.27 11.76 11.07
CA GLU A 177 17.88 10.57 10.47
C GLU A 177 17.29 9.27 11.01
N ASN A 178 17.20 9.13 12.34
CA ASN A 178 16.72 7.92 12.96
C ASN A 178 15.20 7.74 12.72
N PRO A 179 14.76 6.61 12.11
CA PRO A 179 13.35 6.35 11.86
C PRO A 179 12.45 6.37 13.11
N LYS A 180 13.00 6.04 14.30
CA LYS A 180 12.22 6.05 15.55
C LYS A 180 11.81 7.46 15.96
N ASP A 181 12.61 8.47 15.61
CA ASP A 181 12.37 9.87 15.98
C ASP A 181 11.47 10.60 15.00
N ARG A 182 11.08 9.95 13.88
CA ARG A 182 10.19 10.50 12.83
C ARG A 182 8.71 10.47 13.19
N ILE A 183 8.35 10.07 14.42
CA ILE A 183 6.95 9.88 14.81
C ILE A 183 6.15 11.19 14.73
N HIS A 184 6.70 12.31 15.17
CA HIS A 184 6.02 13.61 15.13
C HIS A 184 5.69 14.06 13.70
N GLY A 185 6.61 13.87 12.76
CA GLY A 185 6.34 14.15 11.35
C GLY A 185 5.29 13.22 10.75
N SER A 186 5.30 11.93 11.12
CA SER A 186 4.28 10.97 10.69
C SER A 186 2.89 11.37 11.18
N ILE A 187 2.76 11.75 12.46
CA ILE A 187 1.50 12.22 13.05
C ILE A 187 1.01 13.50 12.38
N SER A 188 1.91 14.48 12.17
CA SER A 188 1.56 15.77 11.55
C SER A 188 0.97 15.58 10.14
N VAL A 189 1.62 14.78 9.30
CA VAL A 189 1.11 14.51 7.94
C VAL A 189 -0.22 13.75 8.00
N SER A 190 -0.32 12.72 8.84
CA SER A 190 -1.55 11.93 8.97
C SER A 190 -2.71 12.80 9.47
N TYR A 191 -2.50 13.62 10.50
CA TYR A 191 -3.53 14.51 11.04
C TYR A 191 -4.01 15.52 9.98
N THR A 192 -3.09 16.19 9.28
CA THR A 192 -3.42 17.21 8.29
C THR A 192 -4.25 16.65 7.13
N HIS A 193 -3.93 15.44 6.65
CA HIS A 193 -4.56 14.91 5.44
C HIS A 193 -5.72 13.94 5.69
N LEU A 194 -5.85 13.37 6.90
CA LEU A 194 -6.93 12.45 7.23
C LEU A 194 -8.10 13.11 7.97
N THR A 195 -7.89 14.25 8.61
CA THR A 195 -8.93 14.90 9.42
C THR A 195 -9.55 16.14 8.76
N LEU A 196 -8.82 16.89 7.94
CA LEU A 196 -9.32 18.11 7.30
C LEU A 196 -10.39 17.91 6.22
N PRO A 197 -10.36 16.85 5.38
CA PRO A 197 -11.40 16.67 4.35
C PRO A 197 -12.78 16.37 4.89
N THR A 198 -12.90 15.84 6.10
CA THR A 198 -14.21 15.50 6.70
C THR A 198 -14.98 16.70 7.24
N THR A 199 -14.36 17.86 7.40
CA THR A 199 -15.00 19.08 7.88
C THR A 199 -15.49 20.03 6.77
N LEU A 200 -15.22 19.71 5.50
CA LEU A 200 -15.61 20.54 4.36
C LEU A 200 -16.92 20.10 3.68
N PHE A 201 -17.62 19.11 4.23
CA PHE A 201 -18.92 18.65 3.73
C PHE A 201 -20.01 18.76 4.82
N VAL A 202 -20.14 19.94 5.38
CA VAL A 202 -21.34 20.33 6.13
C VAL A 202 -22.00 21.49 5.41
#